data_fcad315332ccb01acd01e59b99250912
#
_entry.id   fcad315332ccb01acd01e59b99250912
#
_cell.length_a   1.000
_cell.length_b   1.000
_cell.length_c   1.000
_cell.angle_alpha   90.00
_cell.angle_beta   90.00
_cell.angle_gamma   90.00
#
_symmetry.space_group_name_H-M   'P 1'
#
loop_
_entity.id
_entity.type
_entity.pdbx_description
1 polymer ?
#
loop_
_entity_poly.entity_id
_entity_poly.type
_entity_poly.pdbx_seq_one_letter_code
_entity_poly.pdbx_strand_id
1 'polypeptide(L)' 'MEDTIEGRVMSAYPDASVKVALSGRNAEIKISSVTLSALSRVQQQKKIYACIDDLISEGVIHAVSIKIAR' A
#
# COMPACT_ATOMS: atom_id res chain seq x y z
N MET A 1 10.36 -3.94 -7.59
CA MET A 1 9.50 -2.86 -7.07
C MET A 1 8.30 -3.37 -6.31
N GLU A 2 7.62 -4.38 -6.82
CA GLU A 2 6.48 -5.00 -6.11
C GLU A 2 6.89 -5.51 -4.73
N ASP A 3 8.01 -6.22 -4.65
CA ASP A 3 8.54 -6.73 -3.39
C ASP A 3 8.88 -5.61 -2.41
N THR A 4 9.36 -4.48 -2.92
CA THR A 4 9.68 -3.33 -2.09
C THR A 4 8.43 -2.77 -1.44
N ILE A 5 7.36 -2.61 -2.21
CA ILE A 5 6.08 -2.09 -1.71
C ILE A 5 5.48 -3.06 -0.70
N GLU A 6 5.44 -4.35 -1.04
CA GLU A 6 4.95 -5.39 -0.13
C GLU A 6 5.72 -5.39 1.19
N GLY A 7 7.04 -5.36 1.11
CA GLY A 7 7.90 -5.36 2.28
C GLY A 7 7.66 -4.17 3.20
N ARG A 8 7.48 -2.99 2.62
CA ARG A 8 7.21 -1.78 3.41
C ARG A 8 5.88 -1.86 4.14
N VAL A 9 4.83 -2.31 3.45
CA VAL A 9 3.50 -2.43 4.06
C VAL A 9 3.50 -3.51 5.13
N MET A 10 4.10 -4.66 4.86
CA MET A 10 4.16 -5.77 5.81
C MET A 10 5.02 -5.43 7.02
N SER A 11 6.06 -4.62 6.84
CA SER A 11 6.89 -4.15 7.95
C SER A 11 6.11 -3.25 8.91
N ALA A 12 5.24 -2.40 8.35
CA ALA A 12 4.38 -1.53 9.15
C ALA A 12 3.18 -2.28 9.74
N TYR A 13 2.69 -3.29 9.04
CA TYR A 13 1.50 -4.08 9.43
C TYR A 13 1.79 -5.56 9.29
N PRO A 14 2.43 -6.18 10.31
CA PRO A 14 2.83 -7.60 10.22
C PRO A 14 1.67 -8.58 10.05
N ASP A 15 0.44 -8.18 10.40
CA ASP A 15 -0.74 -9.00 10.21
C ASP A 15 -1.29 -8.95 8.78
N ALA A 16 -0.74 -8.06 7.94
CA ALA A 16 -1.27 -7.81 6.62
C ALA A 16 -0.87 -8.87 5.60
N SER A 17 -1.81 -9.21 4.74
CA SER A 17 -1.55 -9.94 3.50
C SER A 17 -1.62 -8.92 2.37
N VAL A 18 -0.55 -8.78 1.61
CA VAL A 18 -0.40 -7.71 0.61
C VAL A 18 -0.13 -8.30 -0.76
N LYS A 19 -0.84 -7.79 -1.77
CA LYS A 19 -0.57 -8.09 -3.16
C LYS A 19 -0.40 -6.79 -3.92
N VAL A 20 0.66 -6.69 -4.70
CA VAL A 20 0.95 -5.51 -5.50
C VAL A 20 1.03 -5.90 -6.96
N ALA A 21 0.32 -5.17 -7.80
CA ALA A 21 0.40 -5.31 -9.25
C ALA A 21 0.86 -3.99 -9.84
N LEU A 22 1.90 -4.04 -10.66
CA LEU A 22 2.42 -2.85 -11.34
C LEU A 22 2.11 -2.91 -12.82
N SER A 23 1.72 -1.75 -13.37
CA SER A 23 1.52 -1.57 -14.80
C SER A 23 2.14 -0.21 -15.15
N GLY A 24 3.33 -0.24 -15.79
CA GLY A 24 4.11 0.97 -15.98
C GLY A 24 4.48 1.58 -14.64
N ARG A 25 4.04 2.82 -14.41
CA ARG A 25 4.25 3.53 -13.14
C ARG A 25 3.00 3.55 -12.27
N ASN A 26 2.02 2.74 -12.60
CA ASN A 26 0.78 2.62 -11.83
C ASN A 26 0.89 1.40 -10.92
N ALA A 27 0.51 1.56 -9.67
CA ALA A 27 0.53 0.47 -8.69
C ALA A 27 -0.89 0.20 -8.19
N GLU A 28 -1.25 -1.06 -8.13
CA GLU A 28 -2.48 -1.50 -7.48
C GLU A 28 -2.08 -2.32 -6.26
N ILE A 29 -2.50 -1.89 -5.09
CA ILE A 29 -2.15 -2.53 -3.82
C ILE A 29 -3.43 -3.08 -3.19
N LYS A 30 -3.46 -4.39 -3.01
CA LYS A 30 -4.56 -5.08 -2.33
C LYS A 30 -4.07 -5.58 -0.99
N ILE A 31 -4.75 -5.18 0.07
CA ILE A 31 -4.33 -5.47 1.43
C ILE A 31 -5.48 -6.11 2.20
N SER A 32 -5.14 -7.13 2.98
CA SER A 32 -6.05 -7.71 3.98
C SER A 32 -5.36 -7.59 5.33
N SER A 33 -5.92 -6.82 6.25
CA SER A 33 -5.33 -6.58 7.57
C SER A 33 -6.43 -6.27 8.57
N VAL A 34 -6.39 -6.96 9.70
CA VAL A 34 -7.33 -6.70 10.80
C VAL A 34 -7.09 -5.30 11.37
N THR A 35 -5.83 -4.93 11.52
CA THR A 35 -5.45 -3.60 12.02
C THR A 35 -6.00 -2.49 11.15
N LEU A 36 -5.80 -2.61 9.83
CA LEU A 36 -6.25 -1.58 8.90
C LEU A 36 -7.77 -1.57 8.73
N SER A 37 -8.43 -2.72 8.81
CA SER A 37 -9.88 -2.79 8.66
C SER A 37 -10.62 -2.06 9.78
N ALA A 38 -9.99 -1.85 10.92
CA ALA A 38 -10.55 -1.11 12.03
C ALA A 38 -10.48 0.42 11.84
N LEU A 39 -9.76 0.89 10.83
CA LEU A 39 -9.58 2.31 10.57
C LEU A 39 -10.60 2.82 9.54
N SER A 40 -10.84 4.14 9.55
CA SER A 40 -11.65 4.77 8.50
C SER A 40 -10.92 4.68 7.16
N ARG A 41 -11.67 4.83 6.07
CA ARG A 41 -11.10 4.80 4.72
C ARG A 41 -10.00 5.88 4.55
N VAL A 42 -10.24 7.06 5.06
CA VAL A 42 -9.28 8.16 4.98
C VAL A 42 -7.99 7.80 5.70
N GLN A 43 -8.08 7.22 6.87
CA GLN A 43 -6.90 6.82 7.63
C GLN A 43 -6.16 5.66 6.98
N GLN A 44 -6.89 4.70 6.43
CA GLN A 44 -6.29 3.59 5.67
C GLN A 44 -5.43 4.13 4.53
N GLN A 45 -5.98 5.06 3.74
CA GLN A 45 -5.27 5.66 2.63
C GLN A 45 -4.01 6.38 3.10
N LYS A 46 -4.14 7.23 4.12
CA LYS A 46 -3.00 7.98 4.65
C LYS A 46 -1.87 7.08 5.13
N LYS A 47 -2.20 6.00 5.82
CA LYS A 47 -1.20 5.10 6.38
C LYS A 47 -0.47 4.32 5.30
N ILE A 48 -1.18 3.88 4.27
CA ILE A 48 -0.54 3.17 3.16
C ILE A 48 0.32 4.11 2.32
N TYR A 49 -0.16 5.32 2.04
CA TYR A 49 0.64 6.32 1.33
C TYR A 49 1.91 6.66 2.09
N ALA A 50 1.87 6.70 3.41
CA ALA A 50 3.06 6.96 4.22
C ALA A 50 4.14 5.89 4.04
N CYS A 51 3.74 4.64 3.72
CA CYS A 51 4.70 3.55 3.48
C CYS A 51 5.46 3.72 2.17
N ILE A 52 4.89 4.42 1.19
CA ILE A 52 5.43 4.52 -0.17
C ILE A 52 5.64 5.96 -0.63
N ASP A 53 5.58 6.90 0.28
CA ASP A 53 5.64 8.34 -0.01
C ASP A 53 6.88 8.73 -0.82
N ASP A 54 8.04 8.20 -0.46
CA ASP A 54 9.27 8.47 -1.18
C ASP A 54 9.27 7.95 -2.62
N LEU A 55 8.60 6.83 -2.87
CA LEU A 55 8.50 6.27 -4.22
C LEU A 55 7.64 7.17 -5.11
N ILE A 56 6.59 7.75 -4.56
CA ILE A 56 5.74 8.72 -5.28
C ILE A 56 6.51 10.01 -5.52
N SER A 57 7.18 10.50 -4.49
CA SER A 57 7.97 11.72 -4.52
C SER A 57 9.09 11.66 -5.56
N GLU A 58 9.72 10.49 -5.71
CA GLU A 58 10.80 10.29 -6.67
C GLU A 58 10.30 9.99 -8.10
N GLY A 59 8.99 9.88 -8.28
CA GLY A 59 8.40 9.61 -9.58
C GLY A 59 8.52 8.16 -10.04
N VAL A 60 8.88 7.24 -9.15
CA VAL A 60 8.95 5.81 -9.45
C VAL A 60 7.54 5.26 -9.65
N ILE A 61 6.59 5.74 -8.86
CA ILE A 61 5.18 5.41 -8.96
C ILE A 61 4.40 6.72 -9.14
N HIS A 62 3.51 6.77 -10.12
CA HIS A 62 2.70 7.97 -10.39
C HIS A 62 1.27 7.84 -9.89
N ALA A 63 0.64 6.70 -10.11
CA ALA A 63 -0.73 6.47 -9.69
C ALA A 63 -0.79 5.24 -8.80
N VAL A 64 -1.55 5.34 -7.71
CA VAL A 64 -1.70 4.26 -6.75
C VAL A 64 -3.18 4.01 -6.51
N SER A 65 -3.59 2.76 -6.63
CA SER A 65 -4.92 2.30 -6.26
C SER A 65 -4.78 1.39 -5.05
N ILE A 66 -5.45 1.73 -3.96
CA ILE A 66 -5.35 0.98 -2.71
C ILE A 66 -6.72 0.38 -2.41
N LYS A 67 -6.75 -0.96 -2.27
CA LYS A 67 -7.95 -1.69 -1.91
C LYS A 67 -7.69 -2.47 -0.65
N ILE A 68 -8.50 -2.26 0.36
CA ILE A 68 -8.36 -2.95 1.64
C ILE A 68 -9.57 -3.86 1.83
N ALA A 69 -9.30 -5.15 1.90
CA ALA A 69 -10.32 -6.15 2.14
C ALA A 69 -10.72 -6.15 3.61
N ARG A 70 -11.97 -6.43 3.87
CA ARG A 70 -12.50 -6.56 5.22
C ARG A 70 -12.61 -8.02 5.60
#